data_bce3bf89181d68dca17cc1066bbfdf29
#
_entry.id   bce3bf89181d68dca17cc1066bbfdf29
#
_cell.length_a   1.000
_cell.length_b   1.000
_cell.length_c   1.000
_cell.angle_alpha   90.00
_cell.angle_beta   90.00
_cell.angle_gamma   90.00
#
_symmetry.space_group_name_H-M   'P 1'
#
loop_
_entity.id
_entity.type
_entity.pdbx_description
1 polymer ?
#
loop_
_entity_poly.entity_id
_entity_poly.type
_entity_poly.pdbx_seq_one_letter_code
_entity_poly.pdbx_strand_id
1 'polypeptide(L)'
;VDCLTFFFLALFGISLIIWVFQAVNFLDIMIEDGRNYNVYFNYTLLNFPKIISRILPFALFISFSYTFIKYEANNELIIFWNHGVSKISIINFFFWISILIMLVQILLMSVIVPKSQEMARSKLRSSNVDYFEGLIKPKKFNDTVKGLTIFAEDKNENGELKNIYIKKNNYEKGFQITFAKKGVFELKGNKKILVLYDGQTLNKNKNNNITNFDFSQSDFGLGDMDSHLVTHKKIQEQSTISLLTCMKSIFEKKNYNIINCNKSKPRNI
;
A
#
# COMPACT_ATOMS: atom_id res chain seq x y z
N VAL A 1 36.91 -5.37 -9.72
CA VAL A 1 35.80 -6.09 -10.36
C VAL A 1 35.11 -6.99 -9.34
N ASP A 2 35.83 -7.82 -8.61
CA ASP A 2 35.29 -8.81 -7.64
C ASP A 2 34.37 -8.21 -6.58
N CYS A 3 34.76 -7.08 -6.00
CA CYS A 3 33.98 -6.38 -4.99
C CYS A 3 32.58 -5.94 -5.52
N LEU A 4 32.55 -5.34 -6.71
CA LEU A 4 31.31 -4.90 -7.34
C LEU A 4 30.44 -6.08 -7.77
N THR A 5 31.05 -7.13 -8.31
CA THR A 5 30.32 -8.36 -8.68
C THR A 5 29.64 -8.98 -7.46
N PHE A 6 30.39 -9.14 -6.36
CA PHE A 6 29.85 -9.67 -5.13
C PHE A 6 28.78 -8.75 -4.53
N PHE A 7 28.98 -7.42 -4.58
CA PHE A 7 27.99 -6.44 -4.13
C PHE A 7 26.65 -6.60 -4.86
N PHE A 8 26.66 -6.67 -6.19
CA PHE A 8 25.42 -6.84 -6.94
C PHE A 8 24.76 -8.20 -6.67
N LEU A 9 25.57 -9.26 -6.58
CA LEU A 9 25.08 -10.59 -6.27
C LEU A 9 24.41 -10.64 -4.90
N ALA A 10 25.06 -10.08 -3.88
CA ALA A 10 24.51 -9.98 -2.52
C ALA A 10 23.25 -9.09 -2.48
N LEU A 11 23.28 -7.93 -3.15
CA LEU A 11 22.17 -7.00 -3.19
C LEU A 11 20.93 -7.65 -3.81
N PHE A 12 21.06 -8.23 -5.00
CA PHE A 12 19.94 -8.87 -5.69
C PHE A 12 19.48 -10.14 -4.98
N GLY A 13 20.40 -10.98 -4.52
CA GLY A 13 20.05 -12.22 -3.82
C GLY A 13 19.24 -11.96 -2.56
N ILE A 14 19.72 -11.10 -1.67
CA ILE A 14 19.01 -10.74 -0.43
C ILE A 14 17.70 -10.02 -0.75
N SER A 15 17.70 -9.09 -1.74
CA SER A 15 16.48 -8.37 -2.13
C SER A 15 15.41 -9.30 -2.68
N LEU A 16 15.76 -10.30 -3.46
CA LEU A 16 14.83 -11.29 -3.98
C LEU A 16 14.22 -12.13 -2.86
N ILE A 17 15.02 -12.60 -1.91
CA ILE A 17 14.52 -13.37 -0.76
C ILE A 17 13.48 -12.55 0.00
N ILE A 18 13.81 -11.31 0.36
CA ILE A 18 12.90 -10.43 1.10
C ILE A 18 11.66 -10.11 0.26
N TRP A 19 11.82 -9.91 -1.06
CA TRP A 19 10.69 -9.65 -1.94
C TRP A 19 9.71 -10.83 -1.96
N VAL A 20 10.20 -12.08 -2.02
CA VAL A 20 9.35 -13.27 -1.96
C VAL A 20 8.57 -13.32 -0.64
N PHE A 21 9.23 -13.10 0.50
CA PHE A 21 8.53 -13.02 1.81
C PHE A 21 7.46 -11.93 1.84
N GLN A 22 7.76 -10.74 1.31
CA GLN A 22 6.77 -9.68 1.24
C GLN A 22 5.63 -9.98 0.26
N ALA A 23 5.92 -10.65 -0.85
CA ALA A 23 4.91 -11.09 -1.80
C ALA A 23 3.90 -12.03 -1.13
N VAL A 24 4.37 -12.97 -0.31
CA VAL A 24 3.48 -13.86 0.47
C VAL A 24 2.61 -13.06 1.44
N ASN A 25 3.17 -12.09 2.16
CA ASN A 25 2.39 -11.22 3.07
C ASN A 25 1.36 -10.35 2.32
N PHE A 26 1.61 -10.01 1.07
CA PHE A 26 0.66 -9.25 0.26
C PHE A 26 -0.40 -10.14 -0.41
N LEU A 27 -0.28 -11.47 -0.28
CA LEU A 27 -1.26 -12.41 -0.81
C LEU A 27 -2.64 -12.20 -0.17
N ASP A 28 -2.68 -11.72 1.08
CA ASP A 28 -3.92 -11.35 1.78
C ASP A 28 -4.74 -10.34 0.99
N ILE A 29 -4.09 -9.43 0.24
CA ILE A 29 -4.76 -8.45 -0.64
C ILE A 29 -5.56 -9.17 -1.74
N MET A 30 -5.11 -10.33 -2.19
CA MET A 30 -5.80 -11.11 -3.20
C MET A 30 -6.86 -12.03 -2.57
N ILE A 31 -6.53 -12.68 -1.45
CA ILE A 31 -7.39 -13.69 -0.82
C ILE A 31 -8.51 -13.04 0.00
N GLU A 32 -8.18 -12.08 0.85
CA GLU A 32 -9.13 -11.42 1.74
C GLU A 32 -9.90 -10.31 1.02
N ASP A 33 -9.19 -9.52 0.22
CA ASP A 33 -9.77 -8.39 -0.49
C ASP A 33 -10.42 -8.79 -1.84
N GLY A 34 -10.25 -10.04 -2.33
CA GLY A 34 -10.84 -10.51 -3.58
C GLY A 34 -10.35 -9.78 -4.83
N ARG A 35 -9.13 -9.23 -4.81
CA ARG A 35 -8.57 -8.45 -5.92
C ARG A 35 -7.98 -9.32 -7.01
N ASN A 36 -7.98 -8.79 -8.24
CA ASN A 36 -7.43 -9.47 -9.40
C ASN A 36 -5.91 -9.70 -9.26
N TYR A 37 -5.42 -10.83 -9.77
CA TYR A 37 -4.00 -11.19 -9.79
C TYR A 37 -3.08 -10.09 -10.37
N ASN A 38 -3.53 -9.39 -11.41
CA ASN A 38 -2.76 -8.30 -12.02
C ASN A 38 -2.50 -7.13 -11.03
N VAL A 39 -3.46 -6.83 -10.15
CA VAL A 39 -3.31 -5.80 -9.13
C VAL A 39 -2.29 -6.22 -8.10
N TYR A 40 -2.37 -7.46 -7.64
CA TYR A 40 -1.42 -8.06 -6.71
C TYR A 40 0.01 -8.04 -7.27
N PHE A 41 0.21 -8.54 -8.49
CA PHE A 41 1.53 -8.61 -9.11
C PHE A 41 2.15 -7.22 -9.31
N ASN A 42 1.39 -6.25 -9.84
CA ASN A 42 1.85 -4.88 -9.98
C ASN A 42 2.19 -4.24 -8.63
N TYR A 43 1.38 -4.50 -7.60
CA TYR A 43 1.62 -3.96 -6.27
C TYR A 43 2.92 -4.52 -5.66
N THR A 44 3.14 -5.83 -5.74
CA THR A 44 4.35 -6.48 -5.21
C THR A 44 5.60 -6.03 -5.97
N LEU A 45 5.53 -5.89 -7.30
CA LEU A 45 6.64 -5.43 -8.12
C LEU A 45 6.99 -3.96 -7.82
N LEU A 46 5.99 -3.09 -7.68
CA LEU A 46 6.21 -1.67 -7.35
C LEU A 46 6.77 -1.45 -5.92
N ASN A 47 6.70 -2.46 -5.05
CA ASN A 47 7.34 -2.42 -3.74
C ASN A 47 8.84 -2.81 -3.78
N PHE A 48 9.32 -3.42 -4.87
CA PHE A 48 10.69 -3.89 -5.00
C PHE A 48 11.75 -2.78 -4.83
N PRO A 49 11.62 -1.57 -5.41
CA PRO A 49 12.59 -0.48 -5.21
C PRO A 49 12.77 -0.08 -3.75
N LYS A 50 11.72 -0.18 -2.94
CA LYS A 50 11.78 0.09 -1.50
C LYS A 50 12.64 -0.95 -0.76
N ILE A 51 12.59 -2.21 -1.18
CA ILE A 51 13.40 -3.29 -0.60
C ILE A 51 14.86 -3.03 -0.93
N ILE A 52 15.19 -2.80 -2.21
CA ILE A 52 16.54 -2.51 -2.67
C ILE A 52 17.15 -1.35 -1.88
N SER A 53 16.41 -0.24 -1.76
CA SER A 53 16.92 0.95 -1.08
C SER A 53 17.25 0.71 0.40
N ARG A 54 16.56 -0.23 1.06
CA ARG A 54 16.84 -0.58 2.47
C ARG A 54 18.03 -1.50 2.64
N ILE A 55 18.24 -2.40 1.69
CA ILE A 55 19.27 -3.44 1.76
C ILE A 55 20.61 -2.93 1.26
N LEU A 56 20.61 -1.92 0.39
CA LEU A 56 21.78 -1.38 -0.27
C LEU A 56 22.97 -1.08 0.69
N PRO A 57 22.82 -0.39 1.84
CA PRO A 57 23.92 -0.14 2.76
C PRO A 57 24.46 -1.42 3.42
N PHE A 58 23.58 -2.38 3.72
CA PHE A 58 23.97 -3.66 4.30
C PHE A 58 24.74 -4.53 3.28
N ALA A 59 24.25 -4.57 2.03
CA ALA A 59 24.93 -5.28 0.96
C ALA A 59 26.33 -4.70 0.69
N LEU A 60 26.46 -3.36 0.76
CA LEU A 60 27.75 -2.69 0.63
C LEU A 60 28.70 -3.10 1.74
N PHE A 61 28.25 -3.07 3.00
CA PHE A 61 29.04 -3.45 4.14
C PHE A 61 29.53 -4.91 4.04
N ILE A 62 28.63 -5.83 3.71
CA ILE A 62 28.96 -7.26 3.53
C ILE A 62 29.97 -7.43 2.39
N SER A 63 29.79 -6.71 1.27
CA SER A 63 30.70 -6.79 0.12
C SER A 63 32.10 -6.31 0.47
N PHE A 64 32.23 -5.20 1.19
CA PHE A 64 33.53 -4.71 1.63
C PHE A 64 34.19 -5.67 2.58
N SER A 65 33.47 -6.15 3.59
CA SER A 65 34.00 -7.12 4.55
C SER A 65 34.49 -8.40 3.85
N TYR A 66 33.69 -8.94 2.93
CA TYR A 66 34.10 -10.11 2.14
C TYR A 66 35.37 -9.86 1.32
N THR A 67 35.44 -8.70 0.66
CA THR A 67 36.57 -8.33 -0.18
C THR A 67 37.85 -8.21 0.63
N PHE A 68 37.79 -7.57 1.80
CA PHE A 68 38.95 -7.46 2.70
C PHE A 68 39.43 -8.81 3.21
N ILE A 69 38.49 -9.68 3.67
CA ILE A 69 38.80 -11.03 4.13
C ILE A 69 39.45 -11.85 3.01
N LYS A 70 38.90 -11.78 1.79
CA LYS A 70 39.45 -12.48 0.62
C LYS A 70 40.88 -12.02 0.32
N TYR A 71 41.14 -10.71 0.30
CA TYR A 71 42.44 -10.14 0.00
C TYR A 71 43.47 -10.45 1.06
N GLU A 72 43.04 -10.53 2.33
CA GLU A 72 43.93 -10.96 3.44
C GLU A 72 44.26 -12.44 3.33
N ALA A 73 43.26 -13.30 3.13
CA ALA A 73 43.46 -14.76 3.01
C ALA A 73 44.37 -15.14 1.83
N ASN A 74 44.29 -14.39 0.73
CA ASN A 74 45.14 -14.62 -0.45
C ASN A 74 46.50 -13.89 -0.37
N ASN A 75 46.83 -13.22 0.72
CA ASN A 75 48.04 -12.40 0.89
C ASN A 75 48.15 -11.26 -0.15
N GLU A 76 47.08 -10.88 -0.83
CA GLU A 76 47.08 -9.81 -1.83
C GLU A 76 47.36 -8.45 -1.19
N LEU A 77 46.94 -8.19 0.04
CA LEU A 77 47.22 -6.95 0.78
C LEU A 77 48.74 -6.74 0.99
N ILE A 78 49.51 -7.79 1.20
CA ILE A 78 50.96 -7.72 1.37
C ILE A 78 51.63 -7.27 0.06
N ILE A 79 51.11 -7.71 -1.08
CA ILE A 79 51.57 -7.31 -2.40
C ILE A 79 51.43 -5.79 -2.61
N PHE A 80 50.25 -5.25 -2.23
CA PHE A 80 50.01 -3.80 -2.33
C PHE A 80 50.96 -3.00 -1.43
N TRP A 81 51.25 -3.48 -0.23
CA TRP A 81 52.19 -2.79 0.68
C TRP A 81 53.64 -2.85 0.20
N ASN A 82 54.06 -3.98 -0.35
CA ASN A 82 55.40 -4.12 -0.95
C ASN A 82 55.60 -3.21 -2.17
N HIS A 83 54.53 -2.86 -2.90
CA HIS A 83 54.54 -1.89 -4.00
C HIS A 83 54.43 -0.43 -3.54
N GLY A 84 54.49 -0.16 -2.22
CA GLY A 84 54.45 1.20 -1.70
C GLY A 84 53.05 1.82 -1.55
N VAL A 85 51.98 1.05 -1.79
CA VAL A 85 50.62 1.56 -1.59
C VAL A 85 50.32 1.63 -0.08
N SER A 86 50.03 2.85 0.40
CA SER A 86 49.72 3.02 1.84
C SER A 86 48.32 2.45 2.18
N LYS A 87 48.17 1.98 3.42
CA LYS A 87 46.87 1.48 3.92
C LYS A 87 45.78 2.52 3.79
N ILE A 88 46.13 3.79 4.02
CA ILE A 88 45.19 4.93 3.92
C ILE A 88 44.67 5.11 2.49
N SER A 89 45.51 4.85 1.48
CA SER A 89 45.11 4.97 0.07
C SER A 89 44.03 3.97 -0.30
N ILE A 90 44.14 2.72 0.21
CA ILE A 90 43.11 1.69 0.01
C ILE A 90 41.82 2.06 0.69
N ILE A 91 41.87 2.51 1.94
CA ILE A 91 40.71 2.96 2.69
C ILE A 91 40.03 4.14 1.98
N ASN A 92 40.80 5.09 1.47
CA ASN A 92 40.29 6.26 0.78
C ASN A 92 39.54 5.88 -0.50
N PHE A 93 40.03 4.87 -1.22
CA PHE A 93 39.36 4.35 -2.42
C PHE A 93 37.96 3.77 -2.07
N PHE A 94 37.86 2.94 -1.03
CA PHE A 94 36.56 2.39 -0.58
C PHE A 94 35.64 3.48 -0.02
N PHE A 95 36.19 4.50 0.60
CA PHE A 95 35.45 5.66 1.10
C PHE A 95 34.77 6.44 -0.05
N TRP A 96 35.48 6.69 -1.16
CA TRP A 96 34.89 7.35 -2.32
C TRP A 96 33.78 6.50 -2.98
N ILE A 97 33.95 5.20 -3.05
CA ILE A 97 32.90 4.29 -3.52
C ILE A 97 31.67 4.37 -2.61
N SER A 98 31.88 4.39 -1.30
CA SER A 98 30.78 4.52 -0.32
C SER A 98 30.00 5.82 -0.50
N ILE A 99 30.68 6.95 -0.74
CA ILE A 99 30.04 8.25 -1.00
C ILE A 99 29.20 8.16 -2.28
N LEU A 100 29.73 7.58 -3.36
CA LEU A 100 28.99 7.44 -4.61
C LEU A 100 27.70 6.63 -4.40
N ILE A 101 27.78 5.50 -3.71
CA ILE A 101 26.63 4.65 -3.43
C ILE A 101 25.65 5.34 -2.48
N MET A 102 26.13 6.12 -1.51
CA MET A 102 25.29 6.96 -0.64
C MET A 102 24.47 7.99 -1.45
N LEU A 103 25.08 8.64 -2.45
CA LEU A 103 24.35 9.55 -3.34
C LEU A 103 23.25 8.82 -4.11
N VAL A 104 23.55 7.65 -4.66
CA VAL A 104 22.55 6.78 -5.32
C VAL A 104 21.42 6.42 -4.37
N GLN A 105 21.73 6.08 -3.12
CA GLN A 105 20.73 5.77 -2.11
C GLN A 105 19.82 6.95 -1.80
N ILE A 106 20.37 8.15 -1.66
CA ILE A 106 19.58 9.37 -1.43
C ILE A 106 18.61 9.60 -2.60
N LEU A 107 19.08 9.44 -3.85
CA LEU A 107 18.24 9.56 -5.04
C LEU A 107 17.11 8.49 -5.06
N LEU A 108 17.45 7.24 -4.75
CA LEU A 108 16.47 6.17 -4.64
C LEU A 108 15.38 6.50 -3.61
N MET A 109 15.76 6.91 -2.41
CA MET A 109 14.82 7.19 -1.31
C MET A 109 14.00 8.47 -1.52
N SER A 110 14.59 9.51 -2.16
CA SER A 110 13.91 10.79 -2.33
C SER A 110 12.97 10.83 -3.53
N VAL A 111 13.26 10.09 -4.59
CA VAL A 111 12.52 10.17 -5.86
C VAL A 111 11.86 8.84 -6.23
N ILE A 112 12.62 7.76 -6.34
CA ILE A 112 12.15 6.50 -6.91
C ILE A 112 11.17 5.80 -5.96
N VAL A 113 11.53 5.66 -4.70
CA VAL A 113 10.70 4.95 -3.71
C VAL A 113 9.34 5.64 -3.48
N PRO A 114 9.24 6.96 -3.25
CA PRO A 114 7.94 7.60 -3.08
C PRO A 114 7.04 7.47 -4.30
N LYS A 115 7.60 7.67 -5.51
CA LYS A 115 6.86 7.56 -6.76
C LYS A 115 6.34 6.15 -6.99
N SER A 116 7.18 5.14 -6.75
CA SER A 116 6.81 3.73 -6.85
C SER A 116 5.71 3.35 -5.86
N GLN A 117 5.81 3.81 -4.60
CA GLN A 117 4.80 3.59 -3.58
C GLN A 117 3.46 4.30 -3.90
N GLU A 118 3.51 5.50 -4.44
CA GLU A 118 2.30 6.21 -4.90
C GLU A 118 1.61 5.45 -6.02
N MET A 119 2.37 4.97 -7.02
CA MET A 119 1.86 4.15 -8.12
C MET A 119 1.25 2.83 -7.61
N ALA A 120 1.94 2.13 -6.70
CA ALA A 120 1.45 0.89 -6.10
C ALA A 120 0.08 1.08 -5.45
N ARG A 121 -0.08 2.15 -4.67
CA ARG A 121 -1.34 2.45 -4.00
C ARG A 121 -2.42 3.02 -4.92
N SER A 122 -2.04 3.75 -5.96
CA SER A 122 -3.02 4.21 -6.96
C SER A 122 -3.67 3.02 -7.67
N LYS A 123 -2.87 1.99 -7.97
CA LYS A 123 -3.37 0.72 -8.53
C LYS A 123 -4.33 -0.01 -7.57
N LEU A 124 -4.02 -0.03 -6.27
CA LEU A 124 -4.94 -0.56 -5.27
C LEU A 124 -6.24 0.24 -5.18
N ARG A 125 -6.18 1.57 -5.30
CA ARG A 125 -7.39 2.43 -5.25
C ARG A 125 -8.25 2.29 -6.51
N SER A 126 -7.63 2.24 -7.70
CA SER A 126 -8.38 2.10 -8.96
C SER A 126 -9.10 0.76 -9.09
N SER A 127 -8.61 -0.28 -8.40
CA SER A 127 -9.25 -1.60 -8.40
C SER A 127 -10.42 -1.73 -7.41
N ASN A 128 -10.78 -0.67 -6.68
CA ASN A 128 -11.87 -0.71 -5.70
C ASN A 128 -13.24 -0.98 -6.32
N VAL A 129 -13.40 -0.71 -7.62
CA VAL A 129 -14.67 -0.93 -8.34
C VAL A 129 -14.96 -2.45 -8.45
N ASP A 130 -13.93 -3.27 -8.67
CA ASP A 130 -14.08 -4.74 -8.72
C ASP A 130 -14.00 -5.38 -7.32
N TYR A 131 -13.48 -4.63 -6.36
CA TYR A 131 -13.24 -5.03 -4.98
C TYR A 131 -14.52 -5.42 -4.24
N PHE A 132 -15.60 -4.60 -4.33
CA PHE A 132 -16.85 -4.88 -3.62
C PHE A 132 -17.54 -6.16 -4.09
N GLU A 133 -17.45 -6.47 -5.37
CA GLU A 133 -18.02 -7.71 -5.90
C GLU A 133 -17.27 -8.95 -5.40
N GLY A 134 -15.94 -8.85 -5.27
CA GLY A 134 -15.08 -9.90 -4.72
C GLY A 134 -15.20 -10.07 -3.20
N LEU A 135 -15.51 -8.98 -2.46
CA LEU A 135 -15.67 -9.02 -1.01
C LEU A 135 -16.88 -9.79 -0.52
N ILE A 136 -17.96 -9.80 -1.32
CA ILE A 136 -19.19 -10.47 -0.90
C ILE A 136 -19.03 -11.98 -1.09
N LYS A 137 -18.62 -12.64 -0.02
CA LYS A 137 -18.60 -14.11 0.07
C LYS A 137 -20.00 -14.59 0.50
N PRO A 138 -20.67 -15.45 -0.28
CA PRO A 138 -21.98 -15.96 0.09
C PRO A 138 -21.92 -16.73 1.42
N LYS A 139 -23.02 -16.72 2.14
CA LYS A 139 -23.20 -17.39 3.44
C LYS A 139 -22.30 -16.90 4.57
N LYS A 140 -21.68 -15.70 4.42
CA LYS A 140 -20.86 -15.07 5.45
C LYS A 140 -21.22 -13.60 5.62
N PHE A 141 -21.13 -13.10 6.84
CA PHE A 141 -21.18 -11.67 7.12
C PHE A 141 -19.82 -11.05 6.74
N ASN A 142 -19.86 -10.05 5.88
CA ASN A 142 -18.67 -9.36 5.39
C ASN A 142 -18.64 -7.95 6.02
N ASP A 143 -17.77 -7.76 7.01
CA ASP A 143 -17.58 -6.50 7.76
C ASP A 143 -16.33 -5.74 7.32
N THR A 144 -15.84 -6.00 6.11
CA THR A 144 -14.55 -5.47 5.62
C THR A 144 -14.54 -3.95 5.51
N VAL A 145 -15.70 -3.34 5.38
CA VAL A 145 -15.84 -1.88 5.33
C VAL A 145 -16.35 -1.37 6.67
N LYS A 146 -15.61 -0.45 7.29
CA LYS A 146 -15.95 0.10 8.60
C LYS A 146 -17.37 0.73 8.60
N GLY A 147 -18.25 0.17 9.40
CA GLY A 147 -19.63 0.62 9.51
C GLY A 147 -20.59 0.07 8.46
N LEU A 148 -20.14 -0.90 7.64
CA LEU A 148 -20.97 -1.62 6.67
C LEU A 148 -20.82 -3.13 6.89
N THR A 149 -21.94 -3.80 7.17
CA THR A 149 -22.02 -5.25 7.19
C THR A 149 -22.89 -5.70 6.02
N ILE A 150 -22.36 -6.58 5.17
CA ILE A 150 -23.11 -7.15 4.04
C ILE A 150 -23.16 -8.67 4.21
N PHE A 151 -24.35 -9.24 4.03
CA PHE A 151 -24.55 -10.67 3.93
C PHE A 151 -25.35 -10.98 2.67
N ALA A 152 -24.97 -12.02 1.95
CA ALA A 152 -25.74 -12.58 0.84
C ALA A 152 -25.84 -14.10 1.07
N GLU A 153 -27.04 -14.65 0.87
CA GLU A 153 -27.27 -16.09 1.02
C GLU A 153 -26.61 -16.87 -0.11
N ASP A 154 -26.72 -16.35 -1.35
CA ASP A 154 -26.16 -16.99 -2.52
C ASP A 154 -25.63 -15.96 -3.54
N LYS A 155 -24.68 -16.39 -4.38
CA LYS A 155 -24.11 -15.61 -5.46
C LYS A 155 -23.98 -16.50 -6.69
N ASN A 156 -24.69 -16.11 -7.76
CA ASN A 156 -24.62 -16.81 -9.04
C ASN A 156 -23.31 -16.52 -9.78
N GLU A 157 -22.95 -17.36 -10.76
CA GLU A 157 -21.79 -17.16 -11.64
C GLU A 157 -21.83 -15.81 -12.40
N ASN A 158 -23.01 -15.27 -12.65
CA ASN A 158 -23.22 -13.95 -13.27
C ASN A 158 -23.10 -12.78 -12.30
N GLY A 159 -22.69 -13.01 -11.05
CA GLY A 159 -22.52 -11.97 -10.03
C GLY A 159 -23.83 -11.50 -9.36
N GLU A 160 -24.97 -12.11 -9.65
CA GLU A 160 -26.24 -11.79 -8.98
C GLU A 160 -26.24 -12.33 -7.55
N LEU A 161 -26.65 -11.49 -6.62
CA LEU A 161 -26.78 -11.81 -5.19
C LEU A 161 -28.22 -12.12 -4.85
N LYS A 162 -28.46 -13.10 -3.98
CA LYS A 162 -29.80 -13.47 -3.46
C LYS A 162 -29.89 -13.27 -1.97
N ASN A 163 -31.05 -12.88 -1.50
CA ASN A 163 -31.38 -12.66 -0.08
C ASN A 163 -30.29 -11.86 0.64
N ILE A 164 -30.25 -10.57 0.30
CA ILE A 164 -29.21 -9.66 0.73
C ILE A 164 -29.65 -8.96 2.01
N TYR A 165 -28.74 -8.88 2.96
CA TYR A 165 -28.84 -8.05 4.16
C TYR A 165 -27.68 -7.06 4.18
N ILE A 166 -28.01 -5.76 4.30
CA ILE A 166 -27.01 -4.69 4.39
C ILE A 166 -27.31 -3.87 5.64
N LYS A 167 -26.33 -3.77 6.54
CA LYS A 167 -26.39 -2.88 7.71
C LYS A 167 -25.36 -1.79 7.57
N LYS A 168 -25.81 -0.54 7.53
CA LYS A 168 -24.98 0.66 7.50
C LYS A 168 -25.09 1.40 8.82
N ASN A 169 -24.00 1.47 9.58
CA ASN A 169 -23.93 2.25 10.80
C ASN A 169 -23.48 3.68 10.47
N ASN A 170 -24.30 4.65 10.83
CA ASN A 170 -23.90 6.05 10.79
C ASN A 170 -23.79 6.57 12.22
N TYR A 171 -22.56 6.80 12.69
CA TYR A 171 -22.28 7.20 14.07
C TYR A 171 -23.00 8.49 14.50
N GLU A 172 -23.36 9.34 13.52
CA GLU A 172 -24.05 10.60 13.78
C GLU A 172 -25.57 10.51 13.65
N LYS A 173 -26.10 9.60 12.81
CA LYS A 173 -27.53 9.56 12.44
C LYS A 173 -28.27 8.30 12.87
N GLY A 174 -27.58 7.29 13.44
CA GLY A 174 -28.15 6.00 13.79
C GLY A 174 -27.72 4.87 12.86
N PHE A 175 -28.57 3.89 12.59
CA PHE A 175 -28.24 2.81 11.65
C PHE A 175 -29.36 2.58 10.64
N GLN A 176 -28.98 2.09 9.48
CA GLN A 176 -29.88 1.68 8.41
C GLN A 176 -29.67 0.19 8.15
N ILE A 177 -30.76 -0.55 8.03
CA ILE A 177 -30.76 -1.97 7.64
C ILE A 177 -31.59 -2.08 6.37
N THR A 178 -31.04 -2.70 5.36
CA THR A 178 -31.72 -2.95 4.08
C THR A 178 -31.73 -4.45 3.80
N PHE A 179 -32.93 -4.97 3.50
CA PHE A 179 -33.15 -6.33 3.04
C PHE A 179 -33.58 -6.26 1.58
N ALA A 180 -33.06 -7.15 0.72
CA ALA A 180 -33.49 -7.25 -0.66
C ALA A 180 -33.48 -8.72 -1.13
N LYS A 181 -34.44 -9.11 -1.99
CA LYS A 181 -34.48 -10.46 -2.53
C LYS A 181 -33.38 -10.71 -3.54
N LYS A 182 -33.04 -9.67 -4.36
CA LYS A 182 -32.00 -9.73 -5.38
C LYS A 182 -31.15 -8.47 -5.37
N GLY A 183 -29.90 -8.61 -5.80
CA GLY A 183 -29.01 -7.49 -6.04
C GLY A 183 -28.07 -7.79 -7.20
N VAL A 184 -27.81 -6.77 -8.01
CA VAL A 184 -26.94 -6.85 -9.17
C VAL A 184 -25.97 -5.66 -9.14
N PHE A 185 -24.69 -5.95 -9.45
CA PHE A 185 -23.73 -4.88 -9.62
C PHE A 185 -23.85 -4.29 -11.04
N GLU A 186 -24.19 -3.02 -11.13
CA GLU A 186 -24.30 -2.29 -12.39
C GLU A 186 -23.30 -1.13 -12.44
N LEU A 187 -22.81 -0.84 -13.66
CA LEU A 187 -21.97 0.32 -13.95
C LEU A 187 -22.87 1.50 -14.34
N LYS A 188 -23.01 2.48 -13.46
CA LYS A 188 -23.74 3.71 -13.74
C LYS A 188 -22.75 4.86 -13.94
N GLY A 189 -22.41 5.15 -15.19
CA GLY A 189 -21.31 6.04 -15.53
C GLY A 189 -19.94 5.43 -15.18
N ASN A 190 -19.16 6.11 -14.35
CA ASN A 190 -17.83 5.64 -13.91
C ASN A 190 -17.83 5.02 -12.50
N LYS A 191 -19.03 4.75 -11.94
CA LYS A 191 -19.17 4.16 -10.60
C LYS A 191 -19.98 2.88 -10.69
N LYS A 192 -19.49 1.84 -10.01
CA LYS A 192 -20.23 0.59 -9.82
C LYS A 192 -21.17 0.77 -8.63
N ILE A 193 -22.43 0.49 -8.81
CA ILE A 193 -23.46 0.55 -7.78
C ILE A 193 -24.09 -0.82 -7.61
N LEU A 194 -24.57 -1.10 -6.41
CA LEU A 194 -25.37 -2.30 -6.14
C LEU A 194 -26.84 -1.92 -6.27
N VAL A 195 -27.48 -2.42 -7.31
CA VAL A 195 -28.92 -2.25 -7.52
C VAL A 195 -29.64 -3.37 -6.80
N LEU A 196 -30.51 -3.00 -5.87
CA LEU A 196 -31.30 -3.90 -5.04
C LEU A 196 -32.74 -3.96 -5.58
N TYR A 197 -33.31 -5.17 -5.60
CA TYR A 197 -34.66 -5.41 -6.08
C TYR A 197 -35.52 -6.07 -5.00
N ASP A 198 -36.79 -5.68 -4.94
CA ASP A 198 -37.82 -6.21 -4.02
C ASP A 198 -37.34 -6.27 -2.56
N GLY A 199 -37.26 -5.11 -1.95
CA GLY A 199 -36.71 -5.02 -0.61
C GLY A 199 -37.37 -3.99 0.29
N GLN A 200 -36.89 -3.94 1.52
CA GLN A 200 -37.30 -3.00 2.55
C GLN A 200 -36.08 -2.39 3.25
N THR A 201 -36.21 -1.13 3.62
CA THR A 201 -35.17 -0.40 4.36
C THR A 201 -35.74 0.09 5.69
N LEU A 202 -35.10 -0.30 6.77
CA LEU A 202 -35.35 0.14 8.13
C LEU A 202 -34.33 1.19 8.52
N ASN A 203 -34.74 2.42 8.79
CA ASN A 203 -33.88 3.48 9.31
C ASN A 203 -34.24 3.73 10.79
N LYS A 204 -33.25 3.61 11.67
CA LYS A 204 -33.36 3.98 13.07
C LYS A 204 -32.53 5.23 13.35
N ASN A 205 -33.24 6.32 13.72
CA ASN A 205 -32.60 7.58 14.13
C ASN A 205 -32.14 7.55 15.59
N LYS A 206 -31.27 8.48 16.01
CA LYS A 206 -30.84 8.65 17.41
C LYS A 206 -32.01 8.78 18.41
N ASN A 207 -33.12 9.35 17.98
CA ASN A 207 -34.33 9.52 18.82
C ASN A 207 -35.18 8.24 18.89
N ASN A 208 -34.63 7.09 18.57
CA ASN A 208 -35.30 5.78 18.54
C ASN A 208 -36.50 5.67 17.58
N ASN A 209 -36.74 6.67 16.73
CA ASN A 209 -37.78 6.59 15.70
C ASN A 209 -37.31 5.62 14.60
N ILE A 210 -38.16 4.63 14.32
CA ILE A 210 -37.97 3.64 13.29
C ILE A 210 -38.89 4.01 12.13
N THR A 211 -38.29 4.18 10.93
CA THR A 211 -39.04 4.36 9.69
C THR A 211 -38.76 3.18 8.77
N ASN A 212 -39.80 2.63 8.17
CA ASN A 212 -39.74 1.53 7.21
C ASN A 212 -40.15 2.02 5.83
N PHE A 213 -39.39 1.66 4.81
CA PHE A 213 -39.65 1.97 3.39
C PHE A 213 -39.53 0.70 2.58
N ASP A 214 -40.59 0.31 1.89
CA ASP A 214 -40.56 -0.75 0.91
C ASP A 214 -40.18 -0.19 -0.45
N PHE A 215 -39.41 -0.92 -1.24
CA PHE A 215 -39.01 -0.51 -2.58
C PHE A 215 -39.02 -1.71 -3.54
N SER A 216 -39.42 -1.44 -4.80
CA SER A 216 -39.26 -2.40 -5.89
C SER A 216 -37.84 -2.40 -6.45
N GLN A 217 -37.19 -1.24 -6.49
CA GLN A 217 -35.80 -1.06 -6.90
C GLN A 217 -35.16 0.07 -6.10
N SER A 218 -33.92 -0.13 -5.66
CA SER A 218 -33.15 0.89 -4.95
C SER A 218 -31.68 0.80 -5.33
N ASP A 219 -31.08 1.95 -5.60
CA ASP A 219 -29.65 2.06 -5.90
C ASP A 219 -28.88 2.20 -4.58
N PHE A 220 -28.10 1.21 -4.23
CA PHE A 220 -27.20 1.28 -3.08
C PHE A 220 -25.84 1.79 -3.54
N GLY A 221 -25.61 3.09 -3.34
CA GLY A 221 -24.35 3.74 -3.69
C GLY A 221 -23.22 3.33 -2.77
N LEU A 222 -22.26 2.63 -3.30
CA LEU A 222 -20.99 2.29 -2.61
C LEU A 222 -20.03 3.49 -2.60
N GLY A 223 -20.27 4.51 -3.43
CA GLY A 223 -19.39 5.67 -3.62
C GLY A 223 -19.23 6.59 -2.42
N ASP A 224 -20.20 6.65 -1.52
CA ASP A 224 -20.09 7.43 -0.28
C ASP A 224 -19.13 6.76 0.74
N MET A 225 -18.78 5.51 0.52
CA MET A 225 -17.86 4.73 1.37
C MET A 225 -16.42 4.84 0.91
N ASP A 226 -16.17 5.19 -0.35
CA ASP A 226 -14.82 5.49 -0.85
C ASP A 226 -14.14 6.64 -0.07
N SER A 227 -14.92 7.51 0.57
CA SER A 227 -14.40 8.59 1.39
C SER A 227 -13.67 8.11 2.66
N HIS A 228 -13.92 6.89 3.12
CA HIS A 228 -13.27 6.32 4.30
C HIS A 228 -12.11 5.35 3.98
N LEU A 229 -12.02 4.87 2.73
CA LEU A 229 -10.90 4.09 2.27
C LEU A 229 -9.71 5.01 1.97
N VAL A 230 -8.87 5.19 2.99
CA VAL A 230 -7.51 5.79 2.91
C VAL A 230 -7.33 6.89 1.86
N THR A 231 -8.08 7.99 1.99
CA THR A 231 -7.92 9.18 1.14
C THR A 231 -6.62 9.93 1.39
N HIS A 232 -5.89 9.59 2.45
CA HIS A 232 -4.68 10.30 2.84
C HIS A 232 -3.43 9.53 2.44
N LYS A 233 -2.56 10.20 1.67
CA LYS A 233 -1.22 9.69 1.39
C LYS A 233 -0.49 9.49 2.72
N LYS A 234 0.08 8.30 2.96
CA LYS A 234 0.98 8.11 4.09
C LYS A 234 2.23 8.95 3.88
N ILE A 235 2.90 9.34 4.97
CA ILE A 235 4.14 10.14 4.93
C ILE A 235 5.18 9.51 3.99
N GLN A 236 5.26 8.19 3.95
CA GLN A 236 6.18 7.44 3.09
C GLN A 236 5.90 7.55 1.57
N GLU A 237 4.74 8.06 1.19
CA GLU A 237 4.30 8.21 -0.21
C GLU A 237 4.40 9.67 -0.67
N GLN A 238 4.70 10.57 0.24
CA GLN A 238 4.86 11.98 -0.09
C GLN A 238 6.28 12.20 -0.62
N SER A 239 6.40 13.05 -1.65
CA SER A 239 7.70 13.41 -2.15
C SER A 239 8.49 14.18 -1.08
N THR A 240 9.80 13.98 -1.05
CA THR A 240 10.69 14.67 -0.10
C THR A 240 10.54 16.18 -0.19
N ILE A 241 10.31 16.71 -1.39
CA ILE A 241 10.09 18.15 -1.61
C ILE A 241 8.82 18.63 -0.91
N SER A 242 7.71 17.86 -1.00
CA SER A 242 6.46 18.23 -0.32
C SER A 242 6.60 18.19 1.21
N LEU A 243 7.38 17.24 1.73
CA LEU A 243 7.67 17.13 3.16
C LEU A 243 8.54 18.32 3.65
N LEU A 244 9.56 18.70 2.89
CA LEU A 244 10.41 19.86 3.21
C LEU A 244 9.61 21.16 3.18
N THR A 245 8.74 21.34 2.18
CA THR A 245 7.85 22.51 2.08
C THR A 245 6.89 22.56 3.27
N CYS A 246 6.35 21.41 3.67
CA CYS A 246 5.49 21.27 4.83
C CYS A 246 6.23 21.64 6.14
N MET A 247 7.45 21.15 6.29
CA MET A 247 8.30 21.43 7.43
C MET A 247 8.66 22.92 7.51
N LYS A 248 9.00 23.54 6.38
CA LYS A 248 9.28 24.97 6.29
C LYS A 248 8.06 25.82 6.69
N SER A 249 6.86 25.45 6.22
CA SER A 249 5.62 26.17 6.58
C SER A 249 5.26 26.07 8.07
N ILE A 250 5.61 24.94 8.72
CA ILE A 250 5.44 24.76 10.17
C ILE A 250 6.40 25.67 10.95
N PHE A 251 7.66 25.76 10.53
CA PHE A 251 8.65 26.62 11.17
C PHE A 251 8.35 28.11 11.01
N GLU A 252 7.81 28.53 9.86
CA GLU A 252 7.47 29.94 9.57
C GLU A 252 6.14 30.39 10.20
N LYS A 253 5.41 29.53 10.95
CA LYS A 253 4.08 29.82 11.56
C LYS A 253 3.05 30.39 10.56
N LYS A 254 3.25 30.23 9.27
CA LYS A 254 2.37 30.68 8.21
C LYS A 254 1.22 29.72 8.03
N ASN A 255 -0.01 30.24 8.00
CA ASN A 255 -1.30 29.57 7.84
C ASN A 255 -1.26 28.11 7.34
N TYR A 256 -1.72 27.19 8.20
CA TYR A 256 -1.75 25.75 8.02
C TYR A 256 -2.66 25.22 6.88
N ASN A 257 -3.12 26.07 5.99
CA ASN A 257 -4.05 25.72 4.91
C ASN A 257 -3.37 25.12 3.66
N ILE A 258 -2.11 24.72 3.75
CA ILE A 258 -1.50 23.89 2.70
C ILE A 258 -2.12 22.51 2.82
N ILE A 259 -2.94 22.17 1.86
CA ILE A 259 -3.84 20.99 1.73
C ILE A 259 -3.21 19.64 2.13
N ASN A 260 -1.90 19.51 2.14
CA ASN A 260 -1.18 18.28 2.46
C ASN A 260 -0.64 18.16 3.89
N CYS A 261 -0.42 19.26 4.62
CA CYS A 261 0.11 19.25 5.99
C CYS A 261 -0.98 19.05 7.05
N ASN A 262 -2.23 19.43 6.74
CA ASN A 262 -3.34 19.38 7.71
C ASN A 262 -3.95 17.98 7.89
N LYS A 263 -3.55 17.02 7.06
CA LYS A 263 -4.10 15.64 7.07
C LYS A 263 -3.31 14.66 7.93
N SER A 264 -2.23 15.09 8.56
CA SER A 264 -1.39 14.25 9.44
C SER A 264 -1.71 14.38 10.93
N LYS A 265 -2.84 15.00 11.33
CA LYS A 265 -3.26 14.95 12.73
C LYS A 265 -3.45 13.50 13.15
N PRO A 266 -2.72 13.02 14.18
CA PRO A 266 -3.02 11.72 14.77
C PRO A 266 -4.45 11.77 15.27
N ARG A 267 -5.26 10.78 14.90
CA ARG A 267 -6.55 10.57 15.55
C ARG A 267 -6.24 10.27 17.01
N ASN A 268 -6.70 11.13 17.90
CA ASN A 268 -6.78 10.76 19.30
C ASN A 268 -7.59 9.45 19.38
N ILE A 269 -6.94 8.43 19.90
CA ILE A 269 -7.46 7.10 20.20
C ILE A 269 -8.53 7.23 21.28
#